data_293af739d5bf43a9fd6144ea1fe302fb
#
_entry.id   293af739d5bf43a9fd6144ea1fe302fb
#
_cell.length_a   1.000
_cell.length_b   1.000
_cell.length_c   1.000
_cell.angle_alpha   90.00
_cell.angle_beta   90.00
_cell.angle_gamma   90.00
#
_symmetry.space_group_name_H-M   'P 1'
#
loop_
_entity.id
_entity.type
_entity.pdbx_description
1 polymer ?
#
loop_
_entity_poly.entity_id
_entity_poly.type
_entity_poly.pdbx_seq_one_letter_code
_entity_poly.pdbx_strand_id
1 'polypeptide(L)'
;MRDRVGAMRLGVDFGTTTTAIAIVDRGNYPIVSFVNNREDTVDFIPSVLALDGDRLIYGFDAEDAAREGAPHLRSFKRLLSDPSVTDTSTLRLGNHSISVLDALTGFLTYVA
;
A
#
# COMPACT_ATOMS: atom_id res chain seq x y z
N MET A 1 -21.57 0.97 -15.83
CA MET A 1 -21.46 0.83 -15.77
C MET A 1 -21.66 0.76 -15.48
N ARG A 2 -21.70 1.14 -15.31
CA ARG A 2 -21.73 1.36 -15.23
C ARG A 2 -22.22 1.67 -14.50
N ASP A 3 -22.68 1.76 -14.26
CA ASP A 3 -22.91 2.14 -13.78
C ASP A 3 -23.22 2.31 -13.18
N ARG A 4 -23.79 2.77 -12.92
CA ARG A 4 -23.53 2.56 -12.32
C ARG A 4 -22.57 2.25 -11.48
N VAL A 5 -22.63 1.32 -11.01
CA VAL A 5 -21.36 0.85 -10.44
C VAL A 5 -20.19 1.58 -11.07
N GLY A 6 -20.23 1.81 -12.30
CA GLY A 6 -19.22 2.60 -12.97
C GLY A 6 -19.08 4.03 -12.44
N ALA A 7 -20.03 4.48 -11.62
CA ALA A 7 -19.97 5.83 -11.05
C ALA A 7 -19.18 5.90 -9.74
N MET A 8 -18.80 4.77 -9.17
CA MET A 8 -18.01 4.78 -7.92
C MET A 8 -16.59 5.27 -8.20
N ARG A 9 -16.14 6.20 -7.40
CA ARG A 9 -14.77 6.72 -7.45
C ARG A 9 -14.12 6.54 -6.11
N LEU A 10 -12.82 6.24 -6.14
CA LEU A 10 -12.02 6.11 -4.94
C LEU A 10 -10.94 7.18 -4.95
N GLY A 11 -10.79 7.86 -3.84
CA GLY A 11 -9.66 8.73 -3.58
C GLY A 11 -8.68 7.99 -2.71
N VAL A 12 -7.41 7.98 -3.10
CA VAL A 12 -6.36 7.32 -2.34
C VAL A 12 -5.37 8.37 -1.85
N ASP A 13 -5.27 8.50 -0.53
CA ASP A 13 -4.24 9.32 0.09
C ASP A 13 -3.06 8.42 0.44
N PHE A 14 -2.11 8.37 -0.47
CA PHE A 14 -0.93 7.53 -0.34
C PHE A 14 0.14 8.27 0.45
N GLY A 15 0.08 8.16 1.77
CA GLY A 15 1.01 8.85 2.66
C GLY A 15 2.34 8.12 2.84
N THR A 16 3.28 8.78 3.51
CA THR A 16 4.59 8.19 3.79
C THR A 16 4.51 7.07 4.83
N THR A 17 3.57 7.18 5.76
CA THR A 17 3.42 6.21 6.87
C THR A 17 2.19 5.36 6.70
N THR A 18 1.09 5.95 6.27
CA THR A 18 -0.20 5.28 6.12
C THR A 18 -0.86 5.68 4.82
N THR A 19 -1.74 4.82 4.35
CA THR A 19 -2.56 5.07 3.16
C THR A 19 -4.02 5.05 3.58
N ALA A 20 -4.77 6.08 3.22
CA ALA A 20 -6.20 6.16 3.47
C ALA A 20 -6.96 6.15 2.15
N ILE A 21 -8.17 5.62 2.17
CA ILE A 21 -9.02 5.53 1.00
C ILE A 21 -10.36 6.17 1.34
N ALA A 22 -10.84 7.00 0.44
CA ALA A 22 -12.16 7.61 0.54
C ALA A 22 -13.00 7.21 -0.67
N ILE A 23 -14.28 7.04 -0.45
CA ILE A 23 -15.24 6.85 -1.54
C ILE A 23 -15.74 8.25 -1.91
N VAL A 24 -15.70 8.57 -3.18
CA VAL A 24 -16.23 9.85 -3.68
C VAL A 24 -17.65 9.62 -4.17
N ASP A 25 -18.62 10.20 -3.45
CA ASP A 25 -20.03 10.03 -3.76
C ASP A 25 -20.76 11.36 -3.57
N ARG A 26 -21.12 12.00 -4.69
CA ARG A 26 -21.98 13.20 -4.73
C ARG A 26 -21.49 14.32 -3.80
N GLY A 27 -20.17 14.54 -3.76
CA GLY A 27 -19.60 15.56 -2.91
C GLY A 27 -19.31 15.13 -1.48
N ASN A 28 -19.67 13.91 -1.11
CA ASN A 28 -19.29 13.31 0.16
C ASN A 28 -18.04 12.47 -0.02
N TYR A 29 -17.24 12.35 1.03
CA TYR A 29 -15.96 11.66 1.00
C TYR A 29 -15.80 10.76 2.21
N PRO A 30 -16.70 9.77 2.40
CA PRO A 30 -16.56 8.87 3.55
C PRO A 30 -15.26 8.07 3.45
N ILE A 31 -14.58 7.95 4.59
CA ILE A 31 -13.34 7.20 4.68
C ILE A 31 -13.67 5.72 4.81
N VAL A 32 -12.94 4.90 4.05
CA VAL A 32 -13.08 3.46 4.12
C VAL A 32 -12.40 2.95 5.38
N SER A 33 -13.10 2.11 6.13
CA SER A 33 -12.54 1.48 7.33
C SER A 33 -12.02 0.09 7.00
N PHE A 34 -10.97 -0.30 7.71
CA PHE A 34 -10.34 -1.60 7.56
C PHE A 34 -10.28 -2.29 8.91
N VAL A 35 -10.22 -3.60 8.90
CA VAL A 35 -9.98 -4.38 10.12
C VAL A 35 -8.53 -4.85 10.09
N ASN A 36 -7.77 -4.45 11.09
CA ASN A 36 -6.36 -4.84 11.17
C ASN A 36 -6.21 -6.26 11.73
N ASN A 37 -4.97 -6.73 11.88
CA ASN A 37 -4.71 -8.10 12.34
C ASN A 37 -5.02 -8.32 13.83
N ARG A 38 -5.37 -7.26 14.57
CA ARG A 38 -5.83 -7.33 15.96
C ARG A 38 -7.34 -7.17 16.08
N GLU A 39 -8.05 -7.24 14.94
CA GLU A 39 -9.49 -7.10 14.86
C GLU A 39 -10.00 -5.71 15.26
N ASP A 40 -9.12 -4.71 15.26
CA ASP A 40 -9.52 -3.32 15.45
C ASP A 40 -9.91 -2.69 14.12
N THR A 41 -10.92 -1.83 14.17
CA THR A 41 -11.32 -1.05 13.00
C THR A 41 -10.48 0.21 12.92
N VAL A 42 -9.83 0.42 11.79
CA VAL A 42 -8.99 1.60 11.53
C VAL A 42 -9.36 2.17 10.17
N ASP A 43 -8.99 3.42 9.93
CA ASP A 43 -9.31 4.11 8.67
C ASP A 43 -8.07 4.33 7.79
N PHE A 44 -7.06 3.49 7.96
CA PHE A 44 -5.84 3.56 7.17
C PHE A 44 -5.20 2.17 7.05
N ILE A 45 -4.33 2.04 6.04
CA ILE A 45 -3.47 0.86 5.85
C ILE A 45 -2.02 1.32 5.98
N PRO A 46 -1.16 0.60 6.71
CA PRO A 46 0.26 0.96 6.76
C PRO A 46 0.89 0.94 5.38
N SER A 47 1.66 1.99 5.04
CA SER A 47 2.37 2.10 3.76
C SER A 47 3.69 1.33 3.85
N VAL A 48 3.59 0.02 4.07
CA VAL A 48 4.73 -0.86 4.32
C VAL A 48 4.66 -2.04 3.37
N LEU A 49 5.81 -2.46 2.88
CA LEU A 49 5.96 -3.75 2.23
C LEU A 49 7.10 -4.53 2.87
N ALA A 50 7.04 -5.84 2.80
CA ALA A 50 8.01 -6.71 3.45
C ALA A 50 8.16 -8.00 2.67
N LEU A 51 9.22 -8.76 2.97
CA LEU A 51 9.41 -10.09 2.44
C LEU A 51 9.07 -11.12 3.52
N ASP A 52 8.22 -12.07 3.17
CA ASP A 52 7.95 -13.26 3.96
C ASP A 52 8.55 -14.43 3.19
N GLY A 53 9.78 -14.82 3.56
CA GLY A 53 10.55 -15.75 2.76
C GLY A 53 10.93 -15.12 1.42
N ASP A 54 10.35 -15.60 0.34
CA ASP A 54 10.54 -15.05 -1.00
C ASP A 54 9.29 -14.35 -1.53
N ARG A 55 8.28 -14.17 -0.69
CA ARG A 55 7.01 -13.57 -1.08
C ARG A 55 6.89 -12.15 -0.55
N LEU A 56 6.47 -11.25 -1.42
CA LEU A 56 6.23 -9.86 -1.07
C LEU A 56 4.84 -9.72 -0.45
N ILE A 57 4.77 -9.10 0.72
CA ILE A 57 3.53 -8.84 1.45
C ILE A 57 3.41 -7.35 1.73
N TYR A 58 2.20 -6.90 2.08
CA TYR A 58 1.86 -5.48 2.14
C TYR A 58 1.01 -5.17 3.37
N GLY A 59 0.98 -3.89 3.75
CA GLY A 59 0.02 -3.38 4.71
C GLY A 59 0.18 -3.97 6.10
N PHE A 60 -0.91 -4.44 6.67
CA PHE A 60 -0.92 -4.95 8.05
C PHE A 60 0.01 -6.14 8.23
N ASP A 61 0.00 -7.08 7.29
CA ASP A 61 0.86 -8.26 7.36
C ASP A 61 2.32 -7.87 7.26
N ALA A 62 2.64 -6.91 6.37
CA ALA A 62 4.00 -6.41 6.23
C ALA A 62 4.49 -5.71 7.49
N GLU A 63 3.62 -4.93 8.14
CA GLU A 63 3.97 -4.26 9.38
C GLU A 63 4.28 -5.27 10.48
N ASP A 64 3.47 -6.32 10.61
CA ASP A 64 3.71 -7.36 11.60
C ASP A 64 5.01 -8.10 11.32
N ALA A 65 5.28 -8.44 10.05
CA ALA A 65 6.53 -9.10 9.68
C ALA A 65 7.74 -8.21 9.96
N ALA A 66 7.63 -6.91 9.72
CA ALA A 66 8.69 -5.96 10.00
C ALA A 66 9.02 -5.90 11.49
N ARG A 67 8.01 -5.96 12.35
CA ARG A 67 8.22 -6.01 13.82
C ARG A 67 8.95 -7.27 14.24
N GLU A 68 8.82 -8.33 13.47
CA GLU A 68 9.50 -9.59 13.74
C GLU A 68 10.86 -9.70 13.06
N GLY A 69 11.32 -8.62 12.43
CA GLY A 69 12.65 -8.55 11.86
C GLY A 69 12.74 -8.87 10.37
N ALA A 70 11.63 -9.05 9.67
CA ALA A 70 11.65 -9.30 8.24
C ALA A 70 12.20 -8.11 7.46
N PRO A 71 12.89 -8.35 6.33
CA PRO A 71 13.26 -7.24 5.45
C PRO A 71 12.01 -6.50 5.00
N HIS A 72 12.04 -5.17 5.12
CA HIS A 72 10.86 -4.36 4.83
C HIS A 72 11.25 -2.97 4.34
N LEU A 73 10.29 -2.29 3.73
CA LEU A 73 10.39 -0.90 3.30
C LEU A 73 9.21 -0.14 3.88
N ARG A 74 9.49 0.88 4.66
CA ARG A 74 8.53 1.88 5.10
C ARG A 74 8.65 3.11 4.19
N SER A 75 7.68 4.00 4.27
CA SER A 75 7.75 5.27 3.51
C SER A 75 7.88 5.03 2.00
N PHE A 76 7.08 4.11 1.49
CA PHE A 76 7.08 3.77 0.07
C PHE A 76 6.88 5.00 -0.82
N LYS A 77 6.06 5.95 -0.37
CA LYS A 77 5.84 7.19 -1.10
C LYS A 77 7.14 8.00 -1.25
N ARG A 78 7.99 7.96 -0.22
CA ARG A 78 9.27 8.70 -0.28
C ARG A 78 10.16 8.15 -1.38
N LEU A 79 10.18 6.83 -1.55
CA LEU A 79 10.92 6.21 -2.64
C LEU A 79 10.39 6.69 -3.99
N LEU A 80 9.08 6.74 -4.16
CA LEU A 80 8.46 7.16 -5.42
C LEU A 80 8.65 8.65 -5.69
N SER A 81 8.97 9.44 -4.66
CA SER A 81 9.21 10.88 -4.81
C SER A 81 10.64 11.19 -5.25
N ASP A 82 11.52 10.21 -5.26
CA ASP A 82 12.90 10.39 -5.71
C ASP A 82 12.91 10.55 -7.24
N PRO A 83 13.44 11.67 -7.78
CA PRO A 83 13.42 11.89 -9.22
C PRO A 83 14.27 10.91 -10.01
N SER A 84 15.17 10.16 -9.36
CA SER A 84 15.96 9.13 -10.04
C SER A 84 15.19 7.83 -10.24
N VAL A 85 14.03 7.66 -9.60
CA VAL A 85 13.23 6.44 -9.72
C VAL A 85 12.43 6.48 -11.03
N THR A 86 12.51 5.39 -11.77
CA THR A 86 11.79 5.21 -13.04
C THR A 86 11.02 3.90 -13.00
N ASP A 87 10.30 3.62 -14.08
CA ASP A 87 9.53 2.37 -14.20
C ASP A 87 10.41 1.11 -14.27
N THR A 88 11.72 1.28 -14.50
CA THR A 88 12.66 0.16 -14.52
C THR A 88 13.52 0.09 -13.27
N SER A 89 13.31 0.98 -12.30
CA SER A 89 14.08 0.99 -11.05
C SER A 89 13.78 -0.25 -10.21
N THR A 90 14.78 -0.67 -9.43
CA THR A 90 14.63 -1.78 -8.49
C THR A 90 15.00 -1.32 -7.09
N LEU A 91 14.49 -2.05 -6.09
CA LEU A 91 14.87 -1.85 -4.71
C LEU A 91 15.33 -3.18 -4.12
N ARG A 92 16.11 -3.11 -3.05
CA ARG A 92 16.57 -4.32 -2.38
C ARG A 92 15.86 -4.50 -1.06
N LEU A 93 15.35 -5.72 -0.84
CA LEU A 93 14.86 -6.15 0.45
C LEU A 93 15.60 -7.44 0.80
N GLY A 94 16.42 -7.39 1.85
CA GLY A 94 17.25 -8.52 2.19
C GLY A 94 18.16 -8.88 1.02
N ASN A 95 18.07 -10.11 0.54
CA ASN A 95 18.84 -10.59 -0.60
C ASN A 95 18.08 -10.51 -1.93
N HIS A 96 16.89 -9.93 -1.92
CA HIS A 96 16.03 -9.89 -3.11
C HIS A 96 16.09 -8.52 -3.76
N SER A 97 16.09 -8.52 -5.09
CA SER A 97 15.96 -7.32 -5.89
C SER A 97 14.55 -7.30 -6.45
N ILE A 98 13.81 -6.22 -6.19
CA ILE A 98 12.38 -6.12 -6.49
C ILE A 98 12.16 -4.92 -7.39
N SER A 99 11.38 -5.12 -8.47
CA SER A 99 10.98 -4.03 -9.33
C SER A 99 10.11 -3.05 -8.55
N VAL A 100 10.44 -1.75 -8.61
CA VAL A 100 9.65 -0.71 -7.96
C VAL A 100 8.24 -0.69 -8.53
N LEU A 101 8.10 -0.87 -9.85
CA LEU A 101 6.79 -0.90 -10.48
C LEU A 101 5.95 -2.08 -9.99
N ASP A 102 6.55 -3.26 -9.85
CA ASP A 102 5.85 -4.44 -9.33
C ASP A 102 5.44 -4.23 -7.88
N ALA A 103 6.30 -3.62 -7.07
CA ALA A 103 5.99 -3.34 -5.67
C ALA A 103 4.81 -2.37 -5.56
N LEU A 104 4.79 -1.32 -6.36
CA LEU A 104 3.69 -0.36 -6.38
C LEU A 104 2.40 -1.03 -6.83
N THR A 105 2.46 -1.80 -7.92
CA THR A 105 1.31 -2.51 -8.45
C THR A 105 0.74 -3.46 -7.41
N GLY A 106 1.61 -4.21 -6.72
CA GLY A 106 1.19 -5.13 -5.68
C GLY A 106 0.53 -4.42 -4.51
N PHE A 107 1.10 -3.30 -4.06
CA PHE A 107 0.52 -2.54 -2.96
C PHE A 107 -0.87 -2.00 -3.35
N LEU A 108 -1.00 -1.42 -4.52
CA LEU A 108 -2.29 -0.89 -4.98
C LEU A 108 -3.33 -2.00 -5.16
N THR A 109 -2.90 -3.18 -5.59
CA THR A 109 -3.77 -4.34 -5.69
C THR A 109 -4.24 -4.79 -4.31
N TYR A 110 -3.34 -4.76 -3.33
CA TYR A 110 -3.67 -5.11 -1.95
C TYR A 110 -4.74 -4.17 -1.38
N VAL A 111 -4.63 -2.86 -1.60
CA VAL A 111 -5.59 -1.90 -1.05
C VAL A 111 -6.91 -1.88 -1.83
N ALA A 112 -6.94 -2.40 -3.03
CA ALA A 112 -8.18 -2.52 -3.80
C ALA A 112 -9.03 -3.71 -3.28
#